data_26dba136b26f0b9159a1a2d7283755ee
#
_entry.id   26dba136b26f0b9159a1a2d7283755ee
#
_cell.length_a   1.000
_cell.length_b   1.000
_cell.length_c   1.000
_cell.angle_alpha   90.00
_cell.angle_beta   90.00
_cell.angle_gamma   90.00
#
_symmetry.space_group_name_H-M   'P 1'
#
loop_
_entity.id
_entity.type
_entity.pdbx_description
1 polymer ?
#
loop_
_entity_poly.entity_id
_entity_poly.type
_entity_poly.pdbx_seq_one_letter_code
_entity_poly.pdbx_strand_id
1 'polypeptide(L)'
;MNKLIIILGLLLEAMTAKAQFAFNGQHSYDGEHKNELSGYVMGGTNVVCGGFGGLEVSYRRHFDDHWHAGVEAQAQFGKQLYSADVQGGYHMKFGWSDFFLDGKFVYNKYNRWNAKETIGNLSLMWEMPYFYLRVGESLIHYKVNSLGYTEPLTFTFGFGVNIRPRWYHWNLGLFFRNHDDFYYENWNINWGLHFYTPAPFIKNAKLFGEFNVRPAGSMSQLASKYETSGKLGLKYVW
;
A
#
# COMPACT_ATOMS: atom_id res chain seq x y z
N MET A 1 7.96 -42.55 6.31
CA MET A 1 9.15 -41.68 6.27
C MET A 1 8.87 -40.30 5.61
N ASN A 2 8.15 -40.27 4.49
CA ASN A 2 7.92 -39.03 3.73
C ASN A 2 7.07 -37.94 4.42
N LYS A 3 6.12 -38.32 5.28
CA LYS A 3 5.27 -37.33 5.98
C LYS A 3 6.03 -36.55 7.06
N LEU A 4 6.99 -37.20 7.73
CA LEU A 4 7.83 -36.55 8.76
C LEU A 4 8.80 -35.55 8.13
N ILE A 5 9.35 -35.86 6.96
CA ILE A 5 10.25 -34.96 6.21
C ILE A 5 9.49 -33.73 5.73
N ILE A 6 8.25 -33.91 5.26
CA ILE A 6 7.38 -32.79 4.85
C ILE A 6 7.03 -31.90 6.05
N ILE A 7 6.70 -32.48 7.19
CA ILE A 7 6.40 -31.74 8.41
C ILE A 7 7.66 -31.00 8.95
N LEU A 8 8.82 -31.68 8.91
CA LEU A 8 10.08 -31.04 9.30
C LEU A 8 10.48 -29.92 8.32
N GLY A 9 10.29 -30.13 7.02
CA GLY A 9 10.49 -29.10 6.01
C GLY A 9 9.60 -27.89 6.21
N LEU A 10 8.30 -28.10 6.49
CA LEU A 10 7.33 -27.05 6.78
C LEU A 10 7.65 -26.32 8.10
N LEU A 11 8.15 -27.02 9.11
CA LEU A 11 8.59 -26.45 10.38
C LEU A 11 9.90 -25.64 10.23
N LEU A 12 10.86 -26.13 9.44
CA LEU A 12 12.08 -25.38 9.14
C LEU A 12 11.77 -24.12 8.30
N GLU A 13 10.89 -24.22 7.32
CA GLU A 13 10.42 -23.04 6.55
C GLU A 13 9.68 -22.05 7.44
N ALA A 14 8.85 -22.51 8.39
CA ALA A 14 8.17 -21.64 9.34
C ALA A 14 9.14 -20.94 10.32
N MET A 15 10.27 -21.58 10.64
CA MET A 15 11.30 -20.98 11.53
C MET A 15 12.22 -19.98 10.80
N THR A 16 12.33 -20.05 9.48
CA THR A 16 13.15 -19.11 8.66
C THR A 16 12.35 -17.95 8.08
N ALA A 17 11.03 -18.00 8.14
CA ALA A 17 10.14 -16.99 7.54
C ALA A 17 9.85 -15.84 8.51
N LYS A 18 10.88 -15.13 8.98
CA LYS A 18 10.69 -13.99 9.88
C LYS A 18 10.44 -12.65 9.15
N ALA A 19 10.56 -12.59 7.86
CA ALA A 19 10.29 -11.37 7.11
C ALA A 19 8.78 -11.24 6.84
N GLN A 20 8.08 -10.50 7.66
CA GLN A 20 6.70 -10.11 7.43
C GLN A 20 6.69 -8.94 6.45
N PHE A 21 6.16 -9.16 5.25
CA PHE A 21 5.98 -8.11 4.27
C PHE A 21 4.50 -7.76 4.18
N ALA A 22 4.18 -6.52 4.39
CA ALA A 22 2.84 -6.03 4.22
C ALA A 22 2.56 -5.72 2.74
N PHE A 23 1.31 -5.81 2.38
CA PHE A 23 0.80 -5.44 1.08
C PHE A 23 0.30 -4.00 1.09
N ASN A 24 0.45 -3.31 -0.02
CA ASN A 24 -0.19 -2.02 -0.25
C ASN A 24 0.10 -0.96 0.80
N GLY A 25 1.37 -0.71 1.10
CA GLY A 25 1.73 0.24 2.13
C GLY A 25 1.42 -0.24 3.55
N GLN A 26 0.95 -1.48 3.70
CA GLN A 26 0.73 -2.11 4.98
C GLN A 26 2.05 -2.47 5.65
N HIS A 27 2.00 -2.55 6.97
CA HIS A 27 3.18 -2.69 7.78
C HIS A 27 3.71 -4.12 7.76
N SER A 28 5.01 -4.25 7.58
CA SER A 28 5.70 -5.53 7.62
C SER A 28 6.91 -5.43 8.54
N TYR A 29 6.66 -5.24 9.82
CA TYR A 29 7.74 -5.31 10.79
C TYR A 29 7.98 -6.77 11.18
N ASP A 30 9.18 -7.25 10.91
CA ASP A 30 9.60 -8.62 11.23
C ASP A 30 10.30 -8.76 12.60
N GLY A 31 10.48 -7.65 13.32
CA GLY A 31 11.18 -7.57 14.58
C GLY A 31 12.72 -7.57 14.47
N GLU A 32 13.27 -7.75 13.27
CA GLU A 32 14.73 -7.82 13.05
C GLU A 32 15.24 -6.60 12.26
N HIS A 33 14.52 -6.17 11.23
CA HIS A 33 14.95 -5.11 10.33
C HIS A 33 14.23 -3.80 10.64
N LYS A 34 15.02 -2.77 10.92
CA LYS A 34 14.48 -1.46 11.30
C LYS A 34 14.18 -0.53 10.13
N ASN A 35 14.72 -0.83 8.97
CA ASN A 35 14.58 0.03 7.79
C ASN A 35 14.00 -0.77 6.62
N GLU A 36 13.14 -0.11 5.86
CA GLU A 36 12.53 -0.63 4.65
C GLU A 36 12.65 0.40 3.54
N LEU A 37 13.17 0.01 2.40
CA LEU A 37 13.21 0.80 1.17
C LEU A 37 12.45 0.06 0.08
N SER A 38 11.52 0.75 -0.59
CA SER A 38 10.79 0.18 -1.73
C SER A 38 10.92 1.07 -2.95
N GLY A 39 10.95 0.45 -4.12
CA GLY A 39 10.90 1.14 -5.39
C GLY A 39 10.05 0.38 -6.38
N TYR A 40 9.13 1.07 -7.06
CA TYR A 40 8.19 0.48 -8.01
C TYR A 40 8.19 1.23 -9.33
N VAL A 41 8.02 0.46 -10.40
CA VAL A 41 7.55 0.97 -11.69
C VAL A 41 6.07 0.67 -11.80
N MET A 42 5.30 1.59 -12.38
CA MET A 42 3.88 1.42 -12.56
C MET A 42 3.45 1.82 -13.96
N GLY A 43 2.32 1.29 -14.39
CA GLY A 43 1.71 1.66 -15.66
C GLY A 43 0.26 1.25 -15.70
N GLY A 44 -0.48 1.87 -16.59
CA GLY A 44 -1.89 1.59 -16.72
C GLY A 44 -2.58 2.43 -17.78
N THR A 45 -3.89 2.35 -17.77
CA THR A 45 -4.75 3.17 -18.64
C THR A 45 -5.92 3.74 -17.86
N ASN A 46 -6.32 4.95 -18.19
CA ASN A 46 -7.58 5.50 -17.73
C ASN A 46 -8.29 6.28 -18.85
N VAL A 47 -9.58 6.51 -18.69
CA VAL A 47 -10.42 7.15 -19.72
C VAL A 47 -10.13 8.64 -19.95
N VAL A 48 -9.44 9.29 -19.02
CA VAL A 48 -9.17 10.73 -19.09
C VAL A 48 -7.80 11.03 -19.71
N CYS A 49 -6.78 10.27 -19.34
CA CYS A 49 -5.41 10.50 -19.76
C CYS A 49 -4.92 9.51 -20.81
N GLY A 50 -5.65 8.42 -21.05
CA GLY A 50 -5.16 7.30 -21.84
C GLY A 50 -4.11 6.50 -21.07
N GLY A 51 -3.06 6.10 -21.74
CA GLY A 51 -1.94 5.38 -21.11
C GLY A 51 -1.10 6.27 -20.19
N PHE A 52 -0.61 5.70 -19.09
CA PHE A 52 0.33 6.36 -18.20
C PHE A 52 1.42 5.38 -17.73
N GLY A 53 2.55 5.93 -17.34
CA GLY A 53 3.63 5.22 -16.66
C GLY A 53 4.11 6.04 -15.48
N GLY A 54 4.79 5.42 -14.54
CA GLY A 54 5.27 6.15 -13.37
C GLY A 54 6.27 5.37 -12.54
N LEU A 55 6.76 6.05 -11.52
CA LEU A 55 7.70 5.54 -10.53
C LEU A 55 7.18 5.90 -9.14
N GLU A 56 7.45 5.01 -8.19
CA GLU A 56 7.18 5.20 -6.77
C GLU A 56 8.40 4.77 -5.96
N VAL A 57 8.74 5.53 -4.94
CA VAL A 57 9.80 5.22 -4.00
C VAL A 57 9.30 5.51 -2.60
N SER A 58 9.55 4.59 -1.67
CA SER A 58 9.21 4.80 -0.26
C SER A 58 10.34 4.36 0.66
N TYR A 59 10.45 5.03 1.80
CA TYR A 59 11.32 4.65 2.90
C TYR A 59 10.51 4.64 4.19
N ARG A 60 10.71 3.59 5.00
CA ARG A 60 10.11 3.47 6.33
C ARG A 60 11.15 3.04 7.33
N ARG A 61 11.04 3.60 8.54
CA ARG A 61 11.86 3.22 9.69
C ARG A 61 10.99 2.80 10.86
N HIS A 62 11.33 1.69 11.44
CA HIS A 62 10.82 1.21 12.72
C HIS A 62 11.80 1.66 13.82
N PHE A 63 11.32 2.45 14.77
CA PHE A 63 12.15 2.96 15.86
C PHE A 63 12.30 1.90 16.95
N ASP A 64 11.23 1.15 17.17
CA ASP A 64 11.11 0.02 18.09
C ASP A 64 10.04 -0.95 17.58
N ASP A 65 9.60 -1.89 18.43
CA ASP A 65 8.58 -2.88 18.08
C ASP A 65 7.18 -2.28 17.88
N HIS A 66 6.99 -1.01 18.21
CA HIS A 66 5.68 -0.35 18.19
C HIS A 66 5.62 0.83 17.23
N TRP A 67 6.64 1.69 17.20
CA TRP A 67 6.58 2.95 16.45
C TRP A 67 7.31 2.88 15.12
N HIS A 68 6.67 3.45 14.13
CA HIS A 68 7.29 3.62 12.80
C HIS A 68 6.94 4.98 12.20
N ALA A 69 7.77 5.42 11.27
CA ALA A 69 7.51 6.55 10.40
C ALA A 69 8.08 6.28 9.02
N GLY A 70 7.55 6.95 8.01
CA GLY A 70 7.99 6.80 6.63
C GLY A 70 7.64 7.98 5.76
N VAL A 71 8.24 7.97 4.60
CA VAL A 71 7.99 8.93 3.51
C VAL A 71 7.84 8.17 2.20
N GLU A 72 7.02 8.70 1.32
CA GLU A 72 6.79 8.10 0.01
C GLU A 72 6.67 9.21 -1.04
N ALA A 73 7.13 8.95 -2.24
CA ALA A 73 7.01 9.85 -3.37
C ALA A 73 6.67 9.08 -4.64
N GLN A 74 5.81 9.67 -5.47
CA GLN A 74 5.33 9.07 -6.71
C GLN A 74 5.30 10.11 -7.84
N ALA A 75 5.61 9.67 -9.05
CA ALA A 75 5.43 10.43 -10.27
C ALA A 75 4.71 9.57 -11.33
N GLN A 76 3.59 10.08 -11.86
CA GLN A 76 2.83 9.45 -12.95
C GLN A 76 2.82 10.37 -14.18
N PHE A 77 3.61 10.02 -15.17
CA PHE A 77 3.94 10.94 -16.29
C PHE A 77 2.74 11.24 -17.20
N GLY A 78 1.98 10.23 -17.63
CA GLY A 78 0.80 10.44 -18.48
C GLY A 78 -0.31 11.26 -17.80
N LYS A 79 -0.47 11.11 -16.50
CA LYS A 79 -1.40 11.89 -15.67
C LYS A 79 -0.85 13.26 -15.28
N GLN A 80 0.47 13.46 -15.39
CA GLN A 80 1.19 14.62 -14.84
C GLN A 80 0.91 14.82 -13.35
N LEU A 81 0.82 13.69 -12.64
CA LEU A 81 0.61 13.64 -11.21
C LEU A 81 1.94 13.43 -10.49
N TYR A 82 2.19 14.26 -9.50
CA TYR A 82 3.31 14.16 -8.57
C TYR A 82 2.75 14.12 -7.15
N SER A 83 3.16 13.13 -6.40
CA SER A 83 2.68 12.91 -5.03
C SER A 83 3.83 12.75 -4.08
N ALA A 84 3.64 13.21 -2.86
CA ALA A 84 4.53 12.93 -1.75
C ALA A 84 3.70 12.76 -0.49
N ASP A 85 4.12 11.86 0.39
CA ASP A 85 3.49 11.70 1.68
C ASP A 85 4.50 11.48 2.82
N VAL A 86 3.98 11.72 4.01
CA VAL A 86 4.60 11.34 5.27
C VAL A 86 3.59 10.51 6.06
N GLN A 87 4.07 9.49 6.72
CA GLN A 87 3.24 8.59 7.50
C GLN A 87 3.93 8.20 8.79
N GLY A 88 3.13 7.83 9.77
CA GLY A 88 3.64 7.28 11.02
C GLY A 88 2.53 6.57 11.77
N GLY A 89 2.90 5.66 12.64
CA GLY A 89 1.91 4.89 13.34
C GLY A 89 2.45 4.08 14.50
N TYR A 90 1.51 3.43 15.14
CA TYR A 90 1.72 2.59 16.30
C TYR A 90 1.23 1.17 16.02
N HIS A 91 2.05 0.18 16.35
CA HIS A 91 1.80 -1.24 16.14
C HIS A 91 1.62 -1.96 17.49
N MET A 92 0.59 -2.80 17.57
CA MET A 92 0.33 -3.69 18.70
C MET A 92 0.16 -5.11 18.19
N LYS A 93 0.82 -6.07 18.83
CA LYS A 93 0.73 -7.48 18.50
C LYS A 93 -0.07 -8.24 19.55
N PHE A 94 -1.10 -8.97 19.12
CA PHE A 94 -1.92 -9.84 19.96
C PHE A 94 -1.99 -11.26 19.39
N GLY A 95 -1.11 -12.12 19.86
CA GLY A 95 -1.04 -13.49 19.37
C GLY A 95 -0.71 -13.55 17.87
N TRP A 96 -1.68 -13.96 17.05
CA TRP A 96 -1.55 -14.07 15.59
C TRP A 96 -2.02 -12.83 14.85
N SER A 97 -2.54 -11.85 15.57
CA SER A 97 -3.10 -10.63 15.02
C SER A 97 -2.17 -9.46 15.29
N ASP A 98 -2.09 -8.55 14.33
CA ASP A 98 -1.43 -7.27 14.48
C ASP A 98 -2.45 -6.15 14.25
N PHE A 99 -2.37 -5.11 15.08
CA PHE A 99 -3.15 -3.90 14.98
C PHE A 99 -2.23 -2.72 14.72
N PHE A 100 -2.60 -1.88 13.78
CA PHE A 100 -1.86 -0.68 13.42
C PHE A 100 -2.79 0.52 13.49
N LEU A 101 -2.36 1.54 14.19
CA LEU A 101 -2.97 2.86 14.17
C LEU A 101 -2.06 3.78 13.39
N ASP A 102 -2.50 4.24 12.22
CA ASP A 102 -1.69 4.99 11.28
C ASP A 102 -2.26 6.35 10.97
N GLY A 103 -1.39 7.34 10.96
CA GLY A 103 -1.63 8.65 10.40
C GLY A 103 -0.83 8.85 9.12
N LYS A 104 -1.46 9.43 8.10
CA LYS A 104 -0.83 9.73 6.82
C LYS A 104 -1.23 11.12 6.34
N PHE A 105 -0.25 11.88 5.85
CA PHE A 105 -0.48 13.16 5.21
C PHE A 105 0.07 13.11 3.79
N VAL A 106 -0.80 13.36 2.80
CA VAL A 106 -0.48 13.26 1.38
C VAL A 106 -0.64 14.62 0.71
N TYR A 107 0.29 14.95 -0.16
CA TYR A 107 0.21 16.09 -1.06
C TYR A 107 0.29 15.64 -2.50
N ASN A 108 -0.76 15.92 -3.29
CA ASN A 108 -0.88 15.61 -4.70
C ASN A 108 -0.85 16.89 -5.53
N LYS A 109 -0.10 16.89 -6.62
CA LYS A 109 -0.06 17.97 -7.61
C LYS A 109 -0.35 17.42 -9.00
N TYR A 110 -1.43 17.93 -9.61
CA TYR A 110 -1.88 17.60 -10.96
C TYR A 110 -1.54 18.76 -11.90
N ASN A 111 -0.41 18.70 -12.57
CA ASN A 111 0.04 19.81 -13.42
C ASN A 111 -0.91 20.05 -14.60
N ARG A 112 -1.48 19.00 -15.18
CA ARG A 112 -2.41 19.09 -16.31
C ARG A 112 -3.64 19.97 -16.03
N TRP A 113 -4.11 19.99 -14.79
CA TRP A 113 -5.32 20.75 -14.37
C TRP A 113 -5.03 21.92 -13.48
N ASN A 114 -3.74 22.18 -13.21
CA ASN A 114 -3.33 23.17 -12.20
C ASN A 114 -4.06 22.96 -10.86
N ALA A 115 -4.18 21.69 -10.49
CA ALA A 115 -4.88 21.27 -9.28
C ALA A 115 -3.89 20.72 -8.24
N LYS A 116 -4.24 20.90 -6.98
CA LYS A 116 -3.53 20.38 -5.82
C LYS A 116 -4.53 19.74 -4.87
N GLU A 117 -4.08 18.72 -4.20
CA GLU A 117 -4.87 18.00 -3.21
C GLU A 117 -4.01 17.74 -1.98
N THR A 118 -4.58 17.95 -0.81
CA THR A 118 -3.95 17.66 0.47
C THR A 118 -4.88 16.74 1.25
N ILE A 119 -4.37 15.62 1.72
CA ILE A 119 -5.16 14.58 2.38
C ILE A 119 -4.53 14.30 3.74
N GLY A 120 -5.32 14.42 4.81
CA GLY A 120 -5.01 13.85 6.12
C GLY A 120 -5.83 12.59 6.33
N ASN A 121 -5.21 11.48 6.63
CA ASN A 121 -5.87 10.21 6.91
C ASN A 121 -5.46 9.67 8.27
N LEU A 122 -6.42 9.17 9.02
CA LEU A 122 -6.22 8.37 10.23
C LEU A 122 -6.91 7.03 10.04
N SER A 123 -6.21 5.94 10.27
CA SER A 123 -6.76 4.60 10.05
C SER A 123 -6.32 3.59 11.10
N LEU A 124 -7.20 2.65 11.36
CA LEU A 124 -6.94 1.45 12.14
C LEU A 124 -6.92 0.25 11.18
N MET A 125 -5.88 -0.56 11.23
CA MET A 125 -5.78 -1.80 10.48
C MET A 125 -5.64 -2.98 11.44
N TRP A 126 -6.42 -4.00 11.18
CA TRP A 126 -6.33 -5.31 11.82
C TRP A 126 -5.83 -6.34 10.81
N GLU A 127 -4.68 -6.90 11.07
CA GLU A 127 -4.05 -7.91 10.23
C GLU A 127 -4.07 -9.29 10.89
N MET A 128 -4.61 -10.27 10.16
CA MET A 128 -4.67 -11.68 10.53
C MET A 128 -3.78 -12.51 9.57
N PRO A 129 -3.53 -13.80 9.83
CA PRO A 129 -2.70 -14.62 8.95
C PRO A 129 -3.09 -14.60 7.47
N TYR A 130 -4.39 -14.65 7.18
CA TYR A 130 -4.90 -14.80 5.82
C TYR A 130 -5.70 -13.60 5.31
N PHE A 131 -6.02 -12.64 6.15
CA PHE A 131 -6.75 -11.46 5.75
C PHE A 131 -6.36 -10.22 6.57
N TYR A 132 -6.73 -9.07 6.06
CA TYR A 132 -6.68 -7.81 6.80
C TYR A 132 -7.97 -7.02 6.62
N LEU A 133 -8.26 -6.21 7.60
CA LEU A 133 -9.31 -5.20 7.57
C LEU A 133 -8.70 -3.86 7.97
N ARG A 134 -8.96 -2.82 7.17
CA ARG A 134 -8.60 -1.44 7.49
C ARG A 134 -9.84 -0.58 7.49
N VAL A 135 -9.95 0.32 8.45
CA VAL A 135 -10.98 1.35 8.54
C VAL A 135 -10.34 2.66 8.93
N GLY A 136 -10.89 3.77 8.47
CA GLY A 136 -10.34 5.07 8.80
C GLY A 136 -11.19 6.22 8.28
N GLU A 137 -10.67 7.41 8.48
CA GLU A 137 -11.28 8.65 7.99
C GLU A 137 -10.23 9.52 7.33
N SER A 138 -10.65 10.25 6.30
CA SER A 138 -9.82 11.19 5.56
C SER A 138 -10.47 12.56 5.51
N LEU A 139 -9.67 13.58 5.71
CA LEU A 139 -10.00 14.97 5.41
C LEU A 139 -9.26 15.37 4.14
N ILE A 140 -10.00 15.79 3.11
CA ILE A 140 -9.44 16.08 1.79
C ILE A 140 -9.69 17.55 1.45
N HIS A 141 -8.63 18.26 1.12
CA HIS A 141 -8.70 19.64 0.66
C HIS A 141 -8.19 19.75 -0.78
N TYR A 142 -9.06 20.23 -1.66
CA TYR A 142 -8.74 20.48 -3.08
C TYR A 142 -8.51 21.95 -3.33
N LYS A 143 -7.57 22.25 -4.20
CA LYS A 143 -7.38 23.58 -4.78
C LYS A 143 -7.21 23.43 -6.29
N VAL A 144 -8.16 23.97 -7.04
CA VAL A 144 -8.14 23.99 -8.51
C VAL A 144 -8.08 25.46 -8.94
N ASN A 145 -6.99 25.88 -9.56
CA ASN A 145 -6.69 27.30 -9.83
C ASN A 145 -6.73 28.13 -8.53
N SER A 146 -7.67 29.06 -8.40
CA SER A 146 -7.88 29.92 -7.22
C SER A 146 -8.99 29.41 -6.28
N LEU A 147 -9.72 28.40 -6.67
CA LEU A 147 -10.86 27.86 -5.89
C LEU A 147 -10.38 26.73 -4.97
N GLY A 148 -10.70 26.83 -3.69
CA GLY A 148 -10.48 25.80 -2.70
C GLY A 148 -11.81 25.15 -2.28
N TYR A 149 -11.76 23.84 -2.02
CA TYR A 149 -12.88 23.07 -1.52
C TYR A 149 -12.35 22.03 -0.51
N THR A 150 -13.06 21.85 0.59
CA THR A 150 -12.75 20.82 1.58
C THR A 150 -13.91 19.84 1.62
N GLU A 151 -13.62 18.57 1.37
CA GLU A 151 -14.62 17.53 1.54
C GLU A 151 -14.92 17.28 3.03
N PRO A 152 -16.16 16.92 3.37
CA PRO A 152 -16.46 16.36 4.68
C PRO A 152 -15.59 15.14 4.95
N LEU A 153 -15.46 14.76 6.21
CA LEU A 153 -14.76 13.54 6.60
C LEU A 153 -15.24 12.36 5.76
N THR A 154 -14.31 11.72 5.10
CA THR A 154 -14.55 10.61 4.19
C THR A 154 -14.15 9.31 4.87
N PHE A 155 -15.11 8.40 5.04
CA PHE A 155 -14.85 7.07 5.55
C PHE A 155 -13.99 6.27 4.56
N THR A 156 -12.91 5.68 5.06
CA THR A 156 -12.02 4.83 4.28
C THR A 156 -12.05 3.40 4.82
N PHE A 157 -12.00 2.44 3.92
CA PHE A 157 -11.92 1.03 4.28
C PHE A 157 -11.03 0.27 3.31
N GLY A 158 -10.52 -0.85 3.75
CA GLY A 158 -9.79 -1.82 2.95
C GLY A 158 -9.96 -3.21 3.53
N PHE A 159 -10.13 -4.18 2.65
CA PHE A 159 -10.18 -5.59 3.00
C PHE A 159 -9.36 -6.38 2.00
N GLY A 160 -8.60 -7.36 2.48
CA GLY A 160 -7.84 -8.24 1.62
C GLY A 160 -7.73 -9.65 2.19
N VAL A 161 -7.62 -10.61 1.27
CA VAL A 161 -7.43 -12.03 1.59
C VAL A 161 -6.21 -12.57 0.85
N ASN A 162 -5.51 -13.47 1.50
CA ASN A 162 -4.27 -14.08 1.04
C ASN A 162 -4.44 -15.60 0.95
N ILE A 163 -3.86 -16.22 -0.06
CA ILE A 163 -3.87 -17.69 -0.20
C ILE A 163 -2.89 -18.39 0.74
N ARG A 164 -1.94 -17.64 1.31
CA ARG A 164 -0.96 -18.11 2.30
C ARG A 164 -0.99 -17.21 3.53
N PRO A 165 -0.52 -17.69 4.70
CA PRO A 165 -0.33 -16.79 5.83
C PRO A 165 0.61 -15.65 5.47
N ARG A 166 0.38 -14.46 5.99
CA ARG A 166 1.16 -13.23 5.69
C ARG A 166 2.67 -13.34 5.93
N TRP A 167 3.10 -14.22 6.80
CA TRP A 167 4.52 -14.50 7.06
C TRP A 167 5.17 -15.49 6.10
N TYR A 168 4.40 -16.05 5.15
CA TYR A 168 4.96 -16.96 4.18
C TYR A 168 5.87 -16.21 3.19
N HIS A 169 6.93 -16.86 2.71
CA HIS A 169 7.94 -16.21 1.86
C HIS A 169 7.41 -15.71 0.52
N TRP A 170 6.33 -16.29 -0.01
CA TRP A 170 5.59 -15.77 -1.15
C TRP A 170 4.09 -15.78 -0.89
N ASN A 171 3.36 -14.90 -1.54
CA ASN A 171 1.91 -14.85 -1.41
C ASN A 171 1.27 -14.30 -2.68
N LEU A 172 -0.01 -14.63 -2.83
CA LEU A 172 -0.93 -14.04 -3.78
C LEU A 172 -2.21 -13.72 -3.02
N GLY A 173 -2.80 -12.60 -3.28
CA GLY A 173 -4.03 -12.21 -2.60
C GLY A 173 -4.92 -11.31 -3.45
N LEU A 174 -6.14 -11.13 -2.95
CA LEU A 174 -7.15 -10.23 -3.47
C LEU A 174 -7.35 -9.10 -2.48
N PHE A 175 -7.67 -7.91 -2.96
CA PHE A 175 -8.05 -6.81 -2.11
C PHE A 175 -9.22 -6.01 -2.66
N PHE A 176 -9.94 -5.35 -1.76
CA PHE A 176 -11.01 -4.40 -2.00
C PHE A 176 -10.77 -3.20 -1.09
N ARG A 177 -10.76 -1.98 -1.63
CA ARG A 177 -10.53 -0.76 -0.85
C ARG A 177 -11.12 0.45 -1.55
N ASN A 178 -11.50 1.48 -0.80
CA ASN A 178 -11.90 2.77 -1.35
C ASN A 178 -10.79 3.84 -1.24
N HIS A 179 -9.58 3.43 -0.91
CA HIS A 179 -8.39 4.26 -0.86
C HIS A 179 -7.25 3.58 -1.59
N ASP A 180 -6.30 4.35 -2.04
CA ASP A 180 -4.99 3.91 -2.52
C ASP A 180 -3.91 4.64 -1.71
N ASP A 181 -2.63 4.38 -1.96
CA ASP A 181 -1.53 5.03 -1.24
C ASP A 181 -1.61 6.57 -1.33
N PHE A 182 -2.11 7.10 -2.45
CA PHE A 182 -2.26 8.52 -2.71
C PHE A 182 -3.68 8.99 -2.98
N TYR A 183 -4.67 8.12 -2.99
CA TYR A 183 -6.05 8.45 -3.31
C TYR A 183 -7.00 7.92 -2.26
N TYR A 184 -7.86 8.78 -1.76
CA TYR A 184 -8.89 8.44 -0.78
C TYR A 184 -10.24 8.84 -1.35
N GLU A 185 -11.13 7.89 -1.51
CA GLU A 185 -12.36 8.11 -2.26
C GLU A 185 -13.59 7.70 -1.49
N ASN A 186 -14.65 8.49 -1.65
CA ASN A 186 -15.95 8.11 -1.17
C ASN A 186 -16.60 7.08 -2.11
N TRP A 187 -16.99 5.92 -1.56
CA TRP A 187 -17.86 4.93 -2.20
C TRP A 187 -17.33 4.22 -3.45
N ASN A 188 -16.17 4.56 -3.95
CA ASN A 188 -15.57 3.85 -5.09
C ASN A 188 -14.67 2.73 -4.62
N ILE A 189 -15.06 1.51 -4.88
CA ILE A 189 -14.32 0.32 -4.47
C ILE A 189 -13.32 -0.03 -5.55
N ASN A 190 -12.03 0.09 -5.22
CA ASN A 190 -10.96 -0.49 -5.99
C ASN A 190 -10.82 -1.96 -5.63
N TRP A 191 -10.57 -2.80 -6.59
CA TRP A 191 -10.24 -4.20 -6.35
C TRP A 191 -9.03 -4.62 -7.17
N GLY A 192 -8.33 -5.61 -6.71
CA GLY A 192 -7.15 -6.05 -7.41
C GLY A 192 -6.53 -7.30 -6.84
N LEU A 193 -5.42 -7.64 -7.46
CA LEU A 193 -4.53 -8.73 -7.08
C LEU A 193 -3.23 -8.16 -6.61
N HIS A 194 -2.63 -8.80 -5.63
CA HIS A 194 -1.25 -8.53 -5.24
C HIS A 194 -0.47 -9.82 -5.11
N PHE A 195 0.82 -9.75 -5.32
CA PHE A 195 1.72 -10.86 -5.03
C PHE A 195 3.04 -10.36 -4.48
N TYR A 196 3.74 -11.20 -3.74
CA TYR A 196 5.15 -11.05 -3.43
C TYR A 196 5.88 -12.39 -3.44
N THR A 197 7.18 -12.34 -3.70
CA THR A 197 8.08 -13.48 -3.66
C THR A 197 9.49 -13.00 -3.30
N PRO A 198 10.36 -13.84 -2.72
CA PRO A 198 11.77 -13.48 -2.54
C PRO A 198 12.37 -12.98 -3.84
N ALA A 199 13.14 -11.91 -3.79
CA ALA A 199 13.87 -11.44 -4.96
C ALA A 199 15.04 -12.39 -5.23
N PRO A 200 15.16 -12.96 -6.45
CA PRO A 200 16.30 -13.76 -6.77
C PRO A 200 17.57 -12.91 -6.70
N PHE A 201 18.64 -13.45 -6.14
CA PHE A 201 19.97 -12.82 -6.05
C PHE A 201 20.13 -11.64 -5.07
N ILE A 202 19.08 -11.17 -4.38
CA ILE A 202 19.17 -10.08 -3.40
C ILE A 202 18.67 -10.58 -2.05
N LYS A 203 19.61 -10.78 -1.12
CA LYS A 203 19.26 -11.15 0.26
C LYS A 203 18.43 -10.03 0.90
N ASN A 204 17.44 -10.40 1.72
CA ASN A 204 16.54 -9.48 2.42
C ASN A 204 15.69 -8.59 1.48
N ALA A 205 15.51 -9.01 0.21
CA ALA A 205 14.64 -8.32 -0.71
C ALA A 205 13.49 -9.21 -1.19
N LYS A 206 12.37 -8.58 -1.49
CA LYS A 206 11.22 -9.23 -2.15
C LYS A 206 10.83 -8.47 -3.41
N LEU A 207 10.48 -9.23 -4.42
CA LEU A 207 9.74 -8.75 -5.58
C LEU A 207 8.28 -8.64 -5.17
N PHE A 208 7.68 -7.50 -5.47
CA PHE A 208 6.29 -7.20 -5.18
C PHE A 208 5.59 -6.73 -6.45
N GLY A 209 4.34 -7.14 -6.63
CA GLY A 209 3.51 -6.66 -7.72
C GLY A 209 2.06 -6.51 -7.31
N GLU A 210 1.38 -5.59 -7.95
CA GLU A 210 -0.04 -5.30 -7.77
C GLU A 210 -0.70 -5.04 -9.11
N PHE A 211 -1.89 -5.56 -9.30
CA PHE A 211 -2.80 -5.19 -10.37
C PHE A 211 -4.07 -4.62 -9.74
N ASN A 212 -4.49 -3.45 -10.18
CA ASN A 212 -5.60 -2.71 -9.61
C ASN A 212 -6.60 -2.30 -10.69
N VAL A 213 -7.88 -2.46 -10.38
CA VAL A 213 -8.99 -1.95 -11.17
C VAL A 213 -9.77 -0.96 -10.33
N ARG A 214 -9.82 0.28 -10.79
CA ARG A 214 -10.52 1.38 -10.15
C ARG A 214 -11.69 1.79 -11.02
N PRO A 215 -12.94 1.65 -10.57
CA PRO A 215 -14.09 2.20 -11.28
C PRO A 215 -14.10 3.73 -11.23
N ALA A 216 -15.05 4.35 -11.90
CA ALA A 216 -15.18 5.80 -11.91
C ALA A 216 -15.27 6.39 -10.51
N GLY A 217 -14.49 7.42 -10.22
CA GLY A 217 -14.31 7.98 -8.91
C GLY A 217 -14.72 9.42 -8.69
N SER A 218 -14.44 9.92 -7.51
CA SER A 218 -14.73 11.27 -7.03
C SER A 218 -13.81 12.34 -7.65
N MET A 219 -13.90 13.59 -7.18
CA MET A 219 -13.08 14.71 -7.67
C MET A 219 -11.57 14.54 -7.44
N SER A 220 -11.16 13.83 -6.40
CA SER A 220 -9.76 13.42 -6.21
C SER A 220 -9.20 12.64 -7.39
N GLN A 221 -10.07 12.20 -8.26
CA GLN A 221 -9.78 11.46 -9.46
C GLN A 221 -9.96 12.25 -10.75
N LEU A 222 -9.70 13.53 -10.74
CA LEU A 222 -9.65 14.31 -11.98
C LEU A 222 -8.78 13.63 -13.06
N ALA A 223 -7.87 12.75 -12.64
CA ALA A 223 -7.00 11.98 -13.51
C ALA A 223 -7.43 10.52 -13.75
N SER A 224 -8.45 9.99 -13.06
CA SER A 224 -8.70 8.56 -13.09
C SER A 224 -10.15 8.17 -12.88
N LYS A 225 -11.03 8.49 -13.83
CA LYS A 225 -12.42 8.02 -13.74
C LYS A 225 -12.45 6.50 -13.86
N TYR A 226 -12.09 5.84 -14.77
CA TYR A 226 -11.96 4.38 -14.85
C TYR A 226 -10.50 4.06 -15.13
N GLU A 227 -9.89 3.27 -14.30
CA GLU A 227 -8.47 2.99 -14.39
C GLU A 227 -8.18 1.51 -14.18
N THR A 228 -7.32 0.99 -15.01
CA THR A 228 -6.60 -0.26 -14.74
C THR A 228 -5.12 0.05 -14.65
N SER A 229 -4.49 -0.40 -13.59
CA SER A 229 -3.08 -0.16 -13.35
C SER A 229 -2.38 -1.38 -12.80
N GLY A 230 -1.09 -1.45 -13.02
CA GLY A 230 -0.22 -2.42 -12.41
C GLY A 230 1.04 -1.75 -11.90
N LYS A 231 1.58 -2.26 -10.80
CA LYS A 231 2.90 -1.89 -10.30
C LYS A 231 3.74 -3.13 -10.03
N LEU A 232 5.04 -3.01 -10.27
CA LEU A 232 6.02 -4.05 -10.00
C LEU A 232 7.26 -3.39 -9.41
N GLY A 233 7.82 -3.98 -8.38
CA GLY A 233 8.98 -3.40 -7.73
C GLY A 233 9.67 -4.30 -6.76
N LEU A 234 10.62 -3.72 -6.05
CA LEU A 234 11.42 -4.36 -5.04
C LEU A 234 11.23 -3.67 -3.71
N LYS A 235 11.19 -4.48 -2.66
CA LYS A 235 11.24 -4.05 -1.27
C LYS A 235 12.47 -4.67 -0.63
N TYR A 236 13.31 -3.85 -0.03
CA TYR A 236 14.52 -4.24 0.67
C TYR A 236 14.45 -3.84 2.14
N VAL A 237 14.86 -4.74 3.04
CA VAL A 237 14.84 -4.51 4.49
C VAL A 237 16.24 -4.76 5.10
N TRP A 238 16.65 -3.91 6.11
CA TRP A 238 17.92 -4.05 6.83
C TRP A 238 17.93 -3.48 8.24
#